data_137bf0ee5c084ad5292d2e0227c9a64d
#
_entry.id   137bf0ee5c084ad5292d2e0227c9a64d
#
_cell.length_a   1.000
_cell.length_b   1.000
_cell.length_c   1.000
_cell.angle_alpha   90.00
_cell.angle_beta   90.00
_cell.angle_gamma   90.00
#
_symmetry.space_group_name_H-M   'P 1'
#
loop_
_entity.id
_entity.type
_entity.pdbx_description
1 polymer ?
#
loop_
_entity_poly.entity_id
_entity_poly.type
_entity_poly.pdbx_seq_one_letter_code
_entity_poly.pdbx_strand_id
1 'polypeptide(L)'
;DPESGQRQFARVKVPQKNLQRFVSIPTELSESDPKPIHTAVPLEQVIAFNLDLLFPGMSVQGHYFFRVTRDADLELRDLEADDLMLALEQGLRKRRMGGEVVRLEVPNDMPEDVVEMLMNGLAVEEEDLYRIDGPLGLDDLFGLMALPLPQLKDKQHSGQTPAVLARTQQHLIDEGAIKPEEFENIFSVMRQ
;
A
#
# COMPACT_ATOMS: atom_id res chain seq x y z
N ASP A 1 23.53 3.47 -22.19
CA ASP A 1 24.86 4.08 -22.14
C ASP A 1 25.25 4.57 -23.54
N PRO A 2 25.40 5.89 -23.76
CA PRO A 2 25.73 6.45 -25.07
C PRO A 2 27.10 6.03 -25.60
N GLU A 3 28.05 5.72 -24.73
CA GLU A 3 29.42 5.34 -25.13
C GLU A 3 29.53 3.87 -25.56
N SER A 4 28.82 2.98 -24.86
CA SER A 4 28.88 1.53 -25.14
C SER A 4 27.75 1.04 -26.06
N GLY A 5 26.68 1.84 -26.24
CA GLY A 5 25.46 1.44 -26.94
C GLY A 5 24.68 0.34 -26.25
N GLN A 6 25.06 -0.08 -25.05
CA GLN A 6 24.39 -1.13 -24.30
C GLN A 6 23.17 -0.59 -23.54
N ARG A 7 22.06 -1.32 -23.62
CA ARG A 7 20.92 -1.09 -22.76
C ARG A 7 21.22 -1.60 -21.35
N GLN A 8 20.99 -0.75 -20.36
CA GLN A 8 21.13 -1.11 -18.95
C GLN A 8 19.82 -0.87 -18.25
N PHE A 9 19.46 -1.76 -17.34
CA PHE A 9 18.31 -1.60 -16.47
C PHE A 9 18.74 -1.08 -15.12
N ALA A 10 18.04 -0.06 -14.63
CA ALA A 10 18.23 0.46 -13.30
C ALA A 10 16.89 0.49 -12.58
N ARG A 11 16.86 0.06 -11.32
CA ARG A 11 15.68 0.13 -10.46
C ARG A 11 15.82 1.29 -9.51
N VAL A 12 14.85 2.20 -9.55
CA VAL A 12 14.71 3.30 -8.60
C VAL A 12 13.60 2.95 -7.62
N LYS A 13 13.93 2.92 -6.32
CA LYS A 13 12.93 2.68 -5.28
C LYS A 13 12.24 3.99 -4.92
N VAL A 14 10.90 4.02 -5.01
CA VAL A 14 10.09 5.14 -4.51
C VAL A 14 10.11 5.12 -2.98
N PRO A 15 10.58 6.21 -2.30
CA PRO A 15 10.77 6.24 -0.85
C PRO A 15 9.45 6.51 -0.11
N GLN A 16 8.68 5.46 0.16
CA GLN A 16 7.37 5.55 0.83
C GLN A 16 7.44 5.88 2.34
N LYS A 17 8.56 5.60 3.00
CA LYS A 17 8.67 5.78 4.46
C LYS A 17 8.85 7.23 4.89
N ASN A 18 9.51 8.04 4.07
CA ASN A 18 9.95 9.38 4.44
C ASN A 18 9.25 10.49 3.65
N LEU A 19 8.58 10.14 2.56
CA LEU A 19 7.86 11.07 1.69
C LEU A 19 6.44 10.57 1.48
N GLN A 20 5.50 11.49 1.42
CA GLN A 20 4.13 11.18 1.04
C GLN A 20 4.10 10.81 -0.45
N ARG A 21 3.31 9.80 -0.82
CA ARG A 21 3.18 9.39 -2.21
C ARG A 21 2.59 10.50 -3.08
N PHE A 22 1.64 11.27 -2.53
CA PHE A 22 1.01 12.38 -3.25
C PHE A 22 1.64 13.69 -2.84
N VAL A 23 2.43 14.26 -3.74
CA VAL A 23 3.11 15.55 -3.55
C VAL A 23 2.13 16.66 -3.90
N SER A 24 1.75 17.47 -2.91
CA SER A 24 0.84 18.60 -3.11
C SER A 24 1.49 19.68 -3.96
N ILE A 25 0.74 20.18 -4.94
CA ILE A 25 1.12 21.32 -5.78
C ILE A 25 0.39 22.55 -5.26
N PRO A 26 1.07 23.68 -5.05
CA PRO A 26 0.43 24.95 -4.70
C PRO A 26 -0.63 25.32 -5.73
N THR A 27 -1.83 25.71 -5.27
CA THR A 27 -2.97 26.05 -6.14
C THR A 27 -2.68 27.21 -7.07
N GLU A 28 -1.73 28.09 -6.68
CA GLU A 28 -1.30 29.25 -7.45
C GLU A 28 -0.65 28.84 -8.78
N LEU A 29 0.00 27.66 -8.80
CA LEU A 29 0.67 27.11 -9.99
C LEU A 29 -0.30 26.39 -10.96
N SER A 30 -1.57 26.25 -10.59
CA SER A 30 -2.56 25.67 -11.48
C SER A 30 -3.01 26.68 -12.53
N GLU A 31 -2.96 26.28 -13.79
CA GLU A 31 -3.47 27.04 -14.93
C GLU A 31 -4.97 26.80 -15.19
N SER A 32 -5.60 25.90 -14.43
CA SER A 32 -7.02 25.55 -14.60
C SER A 32 -7.94 26.67 -14.10
N ASP A 33 -9.07 26.85 -14.81
CA ASP A 33 -10.15 27.75 -14.41
C ASP A 33 -11.48 26.96 -14.42
N PRO A 34 -12.20 26.79 -13.29
CA PRO A 34 -11.81 27.25 -11.94
C PRO A 34 -10.60 26.52 -11.38
N LYS A 35 -9.85 27.19 -10.50
CA LYS A 35 -8.72 26.58 -9.82
C LYS A 35 -9.15 25.41 -8.94
N PRO A 36 -8.44 24.28 -8.95
CA PRO A 36 -8.76 23.13 -8.12
C PRO A 36 -8.53 23.47 -6.63
N ILE A 37 -9.34 22.89 -5.76
CA ILE A 37 -9.21 23.05 -4.30
C ILE A 37 -7.90 22.37 -3.80
N HIS A 38 -7.52 21.28 -4.45
CA HIS A 38 -6.30 20.54 -4.14
C HIS A 38 -5.77 19.88 -5.41
N THR A 39 -4.47 19.97 -5.60
CA THR A 39 -3.76 19.30 -6.68
C THR A 39 -2.57 18.54 -6.10
N ALA A 40 -2.40 17.31 -6.52
CA ALA A 40 -1.25 16.50 -6.12
C ALA A 40 -0.75 15.65 -7.30
N VAL A 41 0.54 15.35 -7.29
CA VAL A 41 1.19 14.48 -8.28
C VAL A 41 1.78 13.28 -7.53
N PRO A 42 1.62 12.06 -8.06
CA PRO A 42 2.30 10.90 -7.50
C PRO A 42 3.82 11.06 -7.50
N LEU A 43 4.46 10.68 -6.40
CA LEU A 43 5.91 10.82 -6.21
C LEU A 43 6.71 10.08 -7.30
N GLU A 44 6.22 8.92 -7.72
CA GLU A 44 6.81 8.16 -8.82
C GLU A 44 6.87 8.96 -10.13
N GLN A 45 5.86 9.79 -10.42
CA GLN A 45 5.87 10.66 -11.60
C GLN A 45 6.88 11.81 -11.45
N VAL A 46 7.00 12.37 -10.24
CA VAL A 46 8.03 13.38 -9.96
C VAL A 46 9.43 12.80 -10.17
N ILE A 47 9.67 11.57 -9.71
CA ILE A 47 10.94 10.87 -9.93
C ILE A 47 11.16 10.61 -11.41
N ALA A 48 10.15 10.12 -12.12
CA ALA A 48 10.24 9.81 -13.55
C ALA A 48 10.58 11.06 -14.38
N PHE A 49 10.02 12.21 -14.05
CA PHE A 49 10.31 13.47 -14.71
C PHE A 49 11.75 13.96 -14.48
N ASN A 50 12.40 13.50 -13.41
CA ASN A 50 13.75 13.92 -13.02
C ASN A 50 14.81 12.80 -13.15
N LEU A 51 14.57 11.80 -14.01
CA LEU A 51 15.51 10.68 -14.18
C LEU A 51 16.88 11.12 -14.67
N ASP A 52 16.97 12.17 -15.48
CA ASP A 52 18.24 12.69 -15.97
C ASP A 52 19.16 13.18 -14.83
N LEU A 53 18.58 13.64 -13.72
CA LEU A 53 19.33 14.02 -12.53
C LEU A 53 19.85 12.81 -11.74
N LEU A 54 19.16 11.67 -11.84
CA LEU A 54 19.55 10.43 -11.17
C LEU A 54 20.58 9.65 -11.99
N PHE A 55 20.57 9.80 -13.32
CA PHE A 55 21.42 9.09 -14.26
C PHE A 55 22.19 10.06 -15.16
N PRO A 56 23.11 10.87 -14.60
CA PRO A 56 23.87 11.84 -15.37
C PRO A 56 24.74 11.13 -16.42
N GLY A 57 24.70 11.64 -17.66
CA GLY A 57 25.45 11.08 -18.78
C GLY A 57 24.82 9.85 -19.43
N MET A 58 23.65 9.39 -18.96
CA MET A 58 22.90 8.30 -19.56
C MET A 58 21.74 8.84 -20.40
N SER A 59 21.41 8.14 -21.48
CA SER A 59 20.20 8.42 -22.26
C SER A 59 19.07 7.51 -21.80
N VAL A 60 18.11 8.04 -21.06
CA VAL A 60 16.93 7.29 -20.58
C VAL A 60 16.02 7.00 -21.77
N GLN A 61 15.88 5.72 -22.14
CA GLN A 61 15.07 5.28 -23.27
C GLN A 61 13.60 5.03 -22.90
N GLY A 62 13.34 4.71 -21.62
CA GLY A 62 12.00 4.47 -21.10
C GLY A 62 12.04 4.25 -19.60
N HIS A 63 10.87 4.39 -18.98
CA HIS A 63 10.68 4.07 -17.58
C HIS A 63 9.31 3.39 -17.40
N TYR A 64 9.24 2.47 -16.47
CA TYR A 64 8.02 1.71 -16.19
C TYR A 64 7.85 1.57 -14.68
N PHE A 65 6.62 1.74 -14.22
CA PHE A 65 6.29 1.57 -12.81
C PHE A 65 5.92 0.10 -12.55
N PHE A 66 6.36 -0.41 -11.43
CA PHE A 66 5.91 -1.71 -10.95
C PHE A 66 5.87 -1.71 -9.42
N ARG A 67 5.05 -2.58 -8.87
CA ARG A 67 4.94 -2.78 -7.41
C ARG A 67 5.18 -4.23 -7.07
N VAL A 68 5.97 -4.43 -6.02
CA VAL A 68 6.33 -5.75 -5.52
C VAL A 68 5.79 -5.91 -4.11
N THR A 69 5.03 -6.95 -3.86
CA THR A 69 4.70 -7.42 -2.52
C THR A 69 5.61 -8.60 -2.19
N ARG A 70 6.17 -8.56 -0.99
CA ARG A 70 7.05 -9.61 -0.51
C ARG A 70 6.43 -10.29 0.69
N ASP A 71 6.68 -11.57 0.81
CA ASP A 71 6.30 -12.31 1.99
C ASP A 71 6.98 -11.71 3.23
N ALA A 72 6.19 -11.51 4.29
CA ALA A 72 6.67 -11.04 5.58
C ALA A 72 7.00 -12.19 6.52
N ASP A 73 6.51 -13.40 6.23
CA ASP A 73 6.75 -14.58 7.04
C ASP A 73 8.17 -15.11 6.81
N LEU A 74 8.89 -15.24 7.90
CA LEU A 74 10.10 -16.04 7.92
C LEU A 74 9.65 -17.48 8.12
N GLU A 75 9.65 -18.28 7.05
CA GLU A 75 9.72 -19.73 7.25
C GLU A 75 11.02 -20.06 7.98
N LEU A 76 10.92 -20.11 9.27
CA LEU A 76 11.86 -20.92 10.09
C LEU A 76 11.49 -22.37 9.76
N ARG A 77 11.90 -22.88 8.60
CA ARG A 77 11.91 -24.32 8.36
C ARG A 77 12.72 -24.91 9.48
N ASP A 78 12.16 -25.90 10.14
CA ASP A 78 12.80 -26.71 11.17
C ASP A 78 14.24 -27.03 10.77
N LEU A 79 15.14 -26.14 11.11
CA LEU A 79 16.56 -26.41 11.07
C LEU A 79 16.84 -27.19 12.34
N GLU A 80 17.02 -28.50 12.17
CA GLU A 80 17.56 -29.37 13.19
C GLU A 80 18.70 -28.66 13.90
N ALA A 81 18.64 -28.66 15.20
CA ALA A 81 19.18 -27.69 16.15
C ALA A 81 20.72 -27.56 16.26
N ASP A 82 21.49 -27.94 15.25
CA ASP A 82 22.95 -27.88 15.36
C ASP A 82 23.57 -26.51 15.02
N ASP A 83 22.81 -25.55 14.46
CA ASP A 83 23.35 -24.21 14.24
C ASP A 83 22.27 -23.09 14.28
N LEU A 84 21.61 -22.95 15.44
CA LEU A 84 20.61 -21.91 15.68
C LEU A 84 21.13 -20.48 15.39
N MET A 85 22.42 -20.24 15.62
CA MET A 85 23.05 -18.95 15.38
C MET A 85 23.17 -18.66 13.87
N LEU A 86 23.56 -19.66 13.08
CA LEU A 86 23.65 -19.53 11.62
C LEU A 86 22.26 -19.35 11.00
N ALA A 87 21.27 -20.09 11.51
CA ALA A 87 19.87 -19.95 11.09
C ALA A 87 19.30 -18.57 11.41
N LEU A 88 19.60 -18.02 12.59
CA LEU A 88 19.21 -16.66 12.99
C LEU A 88 19.91 -15.59 12.12
N GLU A 89 21.19 -15.74 11.83
CA GLU A 89 21.92 -14.84 10.94
C GLU A 89 21.36 -14.86 9.52
N GLN A 90 21.07 -16.05 8.98
CA GLN A 90 20.46 -16.20 7.66
C GLN A 90 19.03 -15.65 7.62
N GLY A 91 18.22 -15.89 8.66
CA GLY A 91 16.89 -15.31 8.82
C GLY A 91 16.93 -13.80 8.91
N LEU A 92 17.85 -13.21 9.67
CA LEU A 92 18.04 -11.77 9.75
C LEU A 92 18.53 -11.16 8.42
N ARG A 93 19.36 -11.90 7.68
CA ARG A 93 19.86 -11.51 6.37
C ARG A 93 18.74 -11.55 5.31
N LYS A 94 17.90 -12.60 5.30
CA LYS A 94 16.67 -12.68 4.48
C LYS A 94 15.70 -11.55 4.84
N ARG A 95 15.54 -11.24 6.12
CA ARG A 95 14.71 -10.11 6.57
C ARG A 95 15.21 -8.75 6.09
N ARG A 96 16.53 -8.56 6.02
CA ARG A 96 17.14 -7.33 5.44
C ARG A 96 16.98 -7.23 3.93
N MET A 97 16.95 -8.37 3.24
CA MET A 97 16.78 -8.42 1.78
C MET A 97 15.31 -8.42 1.36
N GLY A 98 14.36 -8.57 2.33
CA GLY A 98 12.94 -8.77 2.10
C GLY A 98 12.68 -10.23 1.68
N GLY A 99 11.55 -10.81 2.11
CA GLY A 99 11.11 -12.17 1.74
C GLY A 99 10.98 -12.38 0.23
N GLU A 100 10.56 -13.57 -0.18
CA GLU A 100 10.25 -13.88 -1.57
C GLU A 100 9.18 -12.93 -2.12
N VAL A 101 9.23 -12.66 -3.42
CA VAL A 101 8.19 -11.88 -4.09
C VAL A 101 6.99 -12.79 -4.28
N VAL A 102 5.86 -12.41 -3.71
CA VAL A 102 4.59 -13.15 -3.81
C VAL A 102 3.56 -12.44 -4.68
N ARG A 103 3.89 -11.25 -5.17
CA ARG A 103 3.02 -10.50 -6.08
C ARG A 103 3.82 -9.42 -6.81
N LEU A 104 3.70 -9.41 -8.13
CA LEU A 104 4.21 -8.38 -9.03
C LEU A 104 3.03 -7.68 -9.71
N GLU A 105 2.86 -6.39 -9.46
CA GLU A 105 1.86 -5.55 -10.13
C GLU A 105 2.55 -4.71 -11.21
N VAL A 106 2.01 -4.74 -12.42
CA VAL A 106 2.48 -3.96 -13.57
C VAL A 106 1.30 -3.30 -14.28
N PRO A 107 1.48 -2.13 -14.93
CA PRO A 107 0.46 -1.56 -15.81
C PRO A 107 0.15 -2.47 -16.99
N ASN A 108 -1.08 -2.42 -17.51
CA ASN A 108 -1.49 -3.23 -18.65
C ASN A 108 -0.69 -2.96 -19.93
N ASP A 109 -0.17 -1.76 -20.08
CA ASP A 109 0.58 -1.28 -21.26
C ASP A 109 2.09 -1.49 -21.14
N MET A 110 2.57 -2.17 -20.07
CA MET A 110 3.99 -2.50 -19.95
C MET A 110 4.41 -3.47 -21.07
N PRO A 111 5.52 -3.17 -21.79
CA PRO A 111 6.04 -4.07 -22.82
C PRO A 111 6.39 -5.45 -22.28
N GLU A 112 6.10 -6.49 -23.06
CA GLU A 112 6.25 -7.87 -22.62
C GLU A 112 7.70 -8.25 -22.31
N ASP A 113 8.65 -7.73 -23.06
CA ASP A 113 10.09 -7.94 -22.83
C ASP A 113 10.54 -7.37 -21.45
N VAL A 114 9.89 -6.28 -21.00
CA VAL A 114 10.14 -5.70 -19.67
C VAL A 114 9.49 -6.54 -18.57
N VAL A 115 8.28 -7.05 -18.81
CA VAL A 115 7.58 -7.94 -17.87
C VAL A 115 8.39 -9.22 -17.66
N GLU A 116 8.79 -9.90 -18.74
CA GLU A 116 9.63 -11.11 -18.66
C GLU A 116 10.95 -10.86 -17.92
N MET A 117 11.59 -9.72 -18.18
CA MET A 117 12.81 -9.36 -17.47
C MET A 117 12.57 -9.17 -15.98
N LEU A 118 11.46 -8.51 -15.58
CA LEU A 118 11.10 -8.32 -14.18
C LEU A 118 10.79 -9.66 -13.50
N MET A 119 10.00 -10.53 -14.14
CA MET A 119 9.66 -11.85 -13.62
C MET A 119 10.92 -12.69 -13.38
N ASN A 120 11.80 -12.76 -14.37
CA ASN A 120 13.07 -13.49 -14.26
C ASN A 120 13.97 -12.90 -13.16
N GLY A 121 14.09 -11.56 -13.10
CA GLY A 121 14.93 -10.89 -12.11
C GLY A 121 14.42 -10.95 -10.68
N LEU A 122 13.12 -11.17 -10.50
CA LEU A 122 12.43 -11.24 -9.20
C LEU A 122 12.09 -12.68 -8.80
N ALA A 123 12.30 -13.65 -9.70
CA ALA A 123 11.90 -15.05 -9.55
C ALA A 123 10.39 -15.20 -9.25
N VAL A 124 9.57 -14.57 -10.10
CA VAL A 124 8.10 -14.53 -9.98
C VAL A 124 7.50 -15.37 -11.09
N GLU A 125 6.53 -16.21 -10.75
CA GLU A 125 5.79 -17.02 -11.71
C GLU A 125 4.58 -16.24 -12.28
N GLU A 126 3.98 -16.74 -13.36
CA GLU A 126 2.84 -16.11 -14.05
C GLU A 126 1.64 -15.91 -13.12
N GLU A 127 1.46 -16.81 -12.15
CA GLU A 127 0.36 -16.79 -11.17
C GLU A 127 0.45 -15.60 -10.20
N ASP A 128 1.65 -15.07 -10.00
CA ASP A 128 1.93 -13.93 -9.12
C ASP A 128 1.98 -12.59 -9.88
N LEU A 129 1.83 -12.61 -11.20
CA LEU A 129 1.80 -11.42 -12.05
C LEU A 129 0.38 -10.85 -12.15
N TYR A 130 0.23 -9.58 -11.78
CA TYR A 130 -1.05 -8.86 -11.85
C TYR A 130 -0.92 -7.65 -12.78
N ARG A 131 -1.64 -7.67 -13.88
CA ARG A 131 -1.76 -6.53 -14.78
C ARG A 131 -2.88 -5.62 -14.30
N ILE A 132 -2.57 -4.36 -14.06
CA ILE A 132 -3.48 -3.39 -13.46
C ILE A 132 -3.84 -2.31 -14.48
N ASP A 133 -5.14 -2.10 -14.65
CA ASP A 133 -5.67 -0.98 -15.42
C ASP A 133 -5.89 0.21 -14.48
N GLY A 134 -4.88 1.06 -14.35
CA GLY A 134 -4.91 2.20 -13.45
C GLY A 134 -3.67 2.33 -12.56
N PRO A 135 -3.75 3.15 -11.50
CA PRO A 135 -2.62 3.37 -10.60
C PRO A 135 -2.32 2.12 -9.75
N LEU A 136 -1.05 1.81 -9.61
CA LEU A 136 -0.59 0.74 -8.72
C LEU A 136 -0.71 1.16 -7.24
N GLY A 137 -0.89 0.18 -6.34
CA GLY A 137 -0.88 0.44 -4.90
C GLY A 137 -2.01 1.35 -4.44
N LEU A 138 -3.27 0.93 -4.63
CA LEU A 138 -4.46 1.72 -4.29
C LEU A 138 -4.61 2.03 -2.79
N ASP A 139 -3.95 1.29 -1.92
CA ASP A 139 -3.90 1.53 -0.48
C ASP A 139 -3.33 2.93 -0.13
N ASP A 140 -2.43 3.45 -0.94
CA ASP A 140 -1.87 4.79 -0.75
C ASP A 140 -2.92 5.93 -0.94
N LEU A 141 -4.07 5.64 -1.58
CA LEU A 141 -5.19 6.58 -1.71
C LEU A 141 -5.79 7.00 -0.37
N PHE A 142 -5.61 6.21 0.70
CA PHE A 142 -5.97 6.63 2.05
C PHE A 142 -5.29 7.95 2.46
N GLY A 143 -4.12 8.26 1.90
CA GLY A 143 -3.47 9.56 2.07
C GLY A 143 -4.32 10.74 1.57
N LEU A 144 -5.05 10.55 0.46
CA LEU A 144 -5.98 11.55 -0.07
C LEU A 144 -7.24 11.67 0.79
N MET A 145 -7.70 10.57 1.38
CA MET A 145 -8.84 10.59 2.31
C MET A 145 -8.56 11.41 3.57
N ALA A 146 -7.30 11.56 3.96
CA ALA A 146 -6.91 12.37 5.11
C ALA A 146 -7.05 13.88 4.87
N LEU A 147 -7.22 14.32 3.61
CA LEU A 147 -7.38 15.74 3.29
C LEU A 147 -8.59 16.35 4.00
N PRO A 148 -8.50 17.61 4.47
CA PRO A 148 -9.57 18.29 5.18
C PRO A 148 -10.66 18.81 4.21
N LEU A 149 -11.27 17.92 3.46
CA LEU A 149 -12.30 18.20 2.47
C LEU A 149 -13.61 17.49 2.85
N PRO A 150 -14.36 18.01 3.88
CA PRO A 150 -15.54 17.33 4.41
C PRO A 150 -16.66 17.16 3.37
N GLN A 151 -16.71 18.03 2.36
CA GLN A 151 -17.70 17.97 1.28
C GLN A 151 -17.50 16.76 0.33
N LEU A 152 -16.32 16.13 0.36
CA LEU A 152 -15.99 14.94 -0.43
C LEU A 152 -16.00 13.66 0.41
N LYS A 153 -16.42 13.75 1.68
CA LYS A 153 -16.46 12.60 2.58
C LYS A 153 -17.90 12.23 2.91
N ASP A 154 -18.14 10.95 3.09
CA ASP A 154 -19.39 10.46 3.61
C ASP A 154 -19.61 10.97 5.04
N LYS A 155 -20.89 11.09 5.41
CA LYS A 155 -21.25 11.42 6.78
C LYS A 155 -20.76 10.32 7.72
N GLN A 156 -20.16 10.76 8.83
CA GLN A 156 -19.70 9.79 9.82
C GLN A 156 -20.88 8.96 10.32
N HIS A 157 -20.76 7.65 10.21
CA HIS A 157 -21.74 6.73 10.75
C HIS A 157 -21.64 6.73 12.27
N SER A 158 -22.74 7.08 12.94
CA SER A 158 -22.88 6.89 14.38
C SER A 158 -23.67 5.60 14.60
N GLY A 159 -23.06 4.63 15.28
CA GLY A 159 -23.74 3.41 15.68
C GLY A 159 -25.00 3.75 16.50
N GLN A 160 -26.12 3.13 16.17
CA GLN A 160 -27.35 3.25 16.95
C GLN A 160 -27.48 2.01 17.81
N THR A 161 -27.54 2.21 19.12
CA THR A 161 -27.86 1.14 20.04
C THR A 161 -29.38 0.86 19.96
N PRO A 162 -29.85 -0.37 19.69
CA PRO A 162 -31.24 -0.70 19.70
C PRO A 162 -31.92 -0.28 21.01
N ALA A 163 -33.15 0.23 20.93
CA ALA A 163 -33.86 0.80 22.09
C ALA A 163 -33.97 -0.18 23.28
N VAL A 164 -34.06 -1.48 22.99
CA VAL A 164 -34.11 -2.52 24.03
C VAL A 164 -32.80 -2.58 24.80
N LEU A 165 -31.65 -2.58 24.10
CA LEU A 165 -30.31 -2.59 24.72
C LEU A 165 -30.02 -1.26 25.43
N ALA A 166 -30.50 -0.14 24.90
CA ALA A 166 -30.35 1.17 25.53
C ALA A 166 -31.09 1.27 26.86
N ARG A 167 -32.31 0.71 26.94
CA ARG A 167 -33.08 0.66 28.22
C ARG A 167 -32.37 -0.19 29.24
N THR A 168 -31.86 -1.35 28.86
CA THR A 168 -31.10 -2.23 29.75
C THR A 168 -29.87 -1.51 30.30
N GLN A 169 -29.14 -0.79 29.46
CA GLN A 169 -27.94 -0.05 29.85
C GLN A 169 -28.29 1.11 30.83
N GLN A 170 -29.38 1.83 30.59
CA GLN A 170 -29.85 2.91 31.49
C GLN A 170 -30.29 2.37 32.84
N HIS A 171 -31.01 1.26 32.88
CA HIS A 171 -31.43 0.60 34.10
C HIS A 171 -30.25 0.12 34.96
N LEU A 172 -29.18 -0.37 34.30
CA LEU A 172 -27.93 -0.76 34.93
C LEU A 172 -27.19 0.41 35.61
N ILE A 173 -27.28 1.59 35.02
CA ILE A 173 -26.67 2.82 35.54
C ILE A 173 -27.48 3.37 36.73
N ASP A 174 -28.78 3.36 36.64
CA ASP A 174 -29.67 4.01 37.63
C ASP A 174 -29.85 3.17 38.93
N GLU A 175 -29.75 1.85 38.86
CA GLU A 175 -30.01 0.97 40.01
C GLU A 175 -28.72 0.36 40.65
N GLY A 176 -27.58 0.51 40.08
CA GLY A 176 -26.31 0.07 40.66
C GLY A 176 -26.18 -1.44 40.89
N ALA A 177 -27.09 -2.26 40.36
CA ALA A 177 -27.08 -3.71 40.49
C ALA A 177 -27.61 -4.40 39.23
N ILE A 178 -26.75 -5.15 38.57
CA ILE A 178 -27.11 -6.04 37.46
C ILE A 178 -27.75 -7.30 38.04
N LYS A 179 -29.02 -7.53 37.84
CA LYS A 179 -29.62 -8.84 38.03
C LYS A 179 -29.43 -9.67 36.75
N PRO A 180 -28.76 -10.83 36.79
CA PRO A 180 -28.50 -11.67 35.62
C PRO A 180 -29.77 -12.09 34.85
N GLU A 181 -30.90 -12.09 35.54
CA GLU A 181 -32.21 -12.51 35.00
C GLU A 181 -32.85 -11.46 34.07
N GLU A 182 -32.40 -10.22 34.11
CA GLU A 182 -32.92 -9.10 33.30
C GLU A 182 -32.10 -8.81 32.03
N PHE A 183 -31.03 -9.59 31.77
CA PHE A 183 -30.25 -9.51 30.55
C PHE A 183 -31.04 -10.10 29.39
N GLU A 184 -31.62 -9.27 28.54
CA GLU A 184 -32.02 -9.73 27.22
C GLU A 184 -30.76 -10.09 26.42
N ASN A 185 -30.67 -11.35 26.04
CA ASN A 185 -29.57 -11.84 25.24
C ASN A 185 -29.56 -11.13 23.88
N ILE A 186 -28.43 -10.55 23.48
CA ILE A 186 -28.25 -9.85 22.20
C ILE A 186 -28.78 -10.71 21.02
N PHE A 187 -28.68 -12.02 21.10
CA PHE A 187 -29.19 -12.94 20.08
C PHE A 187 -30.72 -13.03 20.05
N SER A 188 -31.43 -12.75 21.17
CA SER A 188 -32.88 -12.70 21.16
C SER A 188 -33.41 -11.39 20.54
N VAL A 189 -32.66 -10.29 20.70
CA VAL A 189 -32.95 -8.99 20.08
C VAL A 189 -32.70 -9.04 18.55
N MET A 190 -31.70 -9.80 18.10
CA MET A 190 -31.39 -9.97 16.66
C MET A 190 -32.38 -10.87 15.91
N ARG A 191 -33.24 -11.62 16.62
CA ARG A 191 -34.24 -12.52 16.01
C ARG A 191 -35.63 -11.88 15.84
N GLN A 192 -35.82 -10.67 16.33
CA GLN A 192 -37.03 -9.85 16.13
C GLN A 192 -36.84 -8.93 14.91
#